data_5f9dc12f9af8ad1afb5b64f3f5bab438
#
_entry.id   5f9dc12f9af8ad1afb5b64f3f5bab438
#
_cell.length_a   1.000
_cell.length_b   1.000
_cell.length_c   1.000
_cell.angle_alpha   90.00
_cell.angle_beta   90.00
_cell.angle_gamma   90.00
#
_symmetry.space_group_name_H-M   'P 1'
#
loop_
_entity.id
_entity.type
_entity.pdbx_description
1 polymer ?
#
loop_
_entity_poly.entity_id
_entity_poly.type
_entity_poly.pdbx_seq_one_letter_code
_entity_poly.pdbx_strand_id
1 'polypeptide(L)'
;MEIGDYSFPDDLLYDREHNWAQIDGNTATIGMTDFGQDLAGEIIYAETPLVGREITFGEPFVSLESGKWVGRIKAIVTGKIIEANEELEWEGTLINDDPYEEGWLAKVELGAEPEGLLKANDPEFAEFIASEREKYGK
;
A
#
# COMPACT_ATOMS: atom_id res chain seq x y z
N MET A 1 -12.93 -9.17 -0.99
CA MET A 1 -13.04 -9.77 -2.35
C MET A 1 -11.78 -10.55 -2.69
N GLU A 2 -11.97 -11.68 -3.31
CA GLU A 2 -10.84 -12.50 -3.79
C GLU A 2 -10.74 -12.39 -5.30
N ILE A 3 -9.52 -12.22 -5.81
CA ILE A 3 -9.25 -12.25 -7.25
C ILE A 3 -8.06 -13.20 -7.46
N GLY A 4 -8.33 -14.40 -7.99
CA GLY A 4 -7.35 -15.46 -8.00
C GLY A 4 -6.95 -15.85 -6.60
N ASP A 5 -5.65 -15.89 -6.31
CA ASP A 5 -5.11 -16.23 -5.00
C ASP A 5 -4.93 -15.01 -4.09
N TYR A 6 -5.43 -13.85 -4.51
CA TYR A 6 -5.19 -12.58 -3.81
C TYR A 6 -6.44 -12.06 -3.13
N SER A 7 -6.26 -11.53 -1.93
CA SER A 7 -7.34 -10.98 -1.12
C SER A 7 -7.32 -9.45 -1.16
N PHE A 8 -8.50 -8.85 -1.27
CA PHE A 8 -8.67 -7.39 -1.28
C PHE A 8 -9.87 -7.03 -0.40
N PRO A 9 -9.64 -6.61 0.86
CA PRO A 9 -10.74 -6.23 1.75
C PRO A 9 -11.70 -5.22 1.13
N ASP A 10 -12.98 -5.42 1.36
CA ASP A 10 -14.04 -4.61 0.73
C ASP A 10 -14.16 -3.20 1.29
N ASP A 11 -13.64 -2.97 2.49
CA ASP A 11 -13.74 -1.68 3.18
C ASP A 11 -12.52 -0.76 2.96
N LEU A 12 -11.62 -1.14 2.06
CA LEU A 12 -10.44 -0.35 1.73
C LEU A 12 -10.57 0.31 0.36
N LEU A 13 -9.70 1.29 0.12
CA LEU A 13 -9.55 1.91 -1.19
C LEU A 13 -8.20 1.52 -1.78
N TYR A 14 -8.11 1.50 -3.10
CA TYR A 14 -6.94 1.00 -3.81
C TYR A 14 -6.50 1.96 -4.90
N ASP A 15 -5.19 2.07 -5.11
CA ASP A 15 -4.63 2.81 -6.24
C ASP A 15 -4.21 1.85 -7.37
N ARG A 16 -3.53 2.35 -8.38
CA ARG A 16 -3.01 1.54 -9.48
C ARG A 16 -1.51 1.22 -9.35
N GLU A 17 -0.97 1.40 -8.14
CA GLU A 17 0.42 1.09 -7.81
C GLU A 17 0.50 0.00 -6.73
N HIS A 18 -0.60 -0.74 -6.52
CA HIS A 18 -0.68 -1.85 -5.57
C HIS A 18 -0.60 -1.43 -4.11
N ASN A 19 -1.20 -0.28 -3.79
CA ASN A 19 -1.31 0.22 -2.42
C ASN A 19 -2.77 0.28 -1.99
N TRP A 20 -2.99 0.25 -0.69
CA TRP A 20 -4.33 0.38 -0.12
C TRP A 20 -4.38 1.54 0.87
N ALA A 21 -5.57 2.06 1.10
CA ALA A 21 -5.82 3.07 2.12
C ALA A 21 -7.10 2.73 2.87
N GLN A 22 -7.04 2.87 4.19
CA GLN A 22 -8.22 2.78 5.05
C GLN A 22 -8.49 4.19 5.57
N ILE A 23 -9.63 4.74 5.17
CA ILE A 23 -10.00 6.10 5.54
C ILE A 23 -10.88 6.08 6.78
N ASP A 24 -10.49 6.82 7.81
CA ASP A 24 -11.24 6.97 9.04
C ASP A 24 -11.28 8.45 9.40
N GLY A 25 -12.38 9.12 9.05
CA GLY A 25 -12.49 10.56 9.23
C GLY A 25 -11.44 11.29 8.41
N ASN A 26 -10.57 12.04 9.08
CA ASN A 26 -9.49 12.80 8.43
C ASN A 26 -8.14 12.05 8.47
N THR A 27 -8.15 10.76 8.78
CA THR A 27 -6.95 9.94 8.88
C THR A 27 -7.00 8.80 7.88
N ALA A 28 -5.88 8.53 7.23
CA ALA A 28 -5.73 7.38 6.35
C ALA A 28 -4.60 6.48 6.87
N THR A 29 -4.88 5.19 6.96
CA THR A 29 -3.83 4.18 7.17
C THR A 29 -3.52 3.60 5.81
N ILE A 30 -2.25 3.52 5.45
CA ILE A 30 -1.82 3.11 4.12
C ILE A 30 -0.84 1.95 4.17
N GLY A 31 -0.86 1.13 3.12
CA GLY A 31 0.02 -0.01 3.00
C GLY A 31 0.02 -0.58 1.59
N MET A 32 0.70 -1.71 1.43
CA MET A 32 0.81 -2.42 0.16
C MET A 32 -0.20 -3.57 0.12
N THR A 33 -0.82 -3.79 -1.05
CA THR A 33 -1.79 -4.88 -1.20
C THR A 33 -1.12 -6.25 -1.19
N ASP A 34 -1.96 -7.28 -1.01
CA ASP A 34 -1.53 -8.68 -1.11
C ASP A 34 -0.86 -8.96 -2.47
N PHE A 35 -1.43 -8.46 -3.56
CA PHE A 35 -0.83 -8.61 -4.88
C PHE A 35 0.51 -7.86 -4.96
N GLY A 36 0.57 -6.64 -4.43
CA GLY A 36 1.80 -5.85 -4.42
C GLY A 36 2.95 -6.53 -3.68
N GLN A 37 2.67 -7.13 -2.51
CA GLN A 37 3.71 -7.82 -1.76
C GLN A 37 4.21 -9.07 -2.49
N ASP A 38 3.33 -9.75 -3.22
CA ASP A 38 3.74 -10.92 -3.99
C ASP A 38 4.66 -10.54 -5.16
N LEU A 39 4.37 -9.43 -5.82
CA LEU A 39 5.25 -8.89 -6.85
C LEU A 39 6.62 -8.49 -6.31
N ALA A 40 6.63 -7.84 -5.14
CA ALA A 40 7.87 -7.37 -4.52
C ALA A 40 8.74 -8.52 -3.99
N GLY A 41 8.11 -9.59 -3.52
CA GLY A 41 8.80 -10.70 -2.88
C GLY A 41 9.01 -10.45 -1.39
N GLU A 42 9.74 -11.34 -0.71
CA GLU A 42 9.99 -11.23 0.72
C GLU A 42 10.74 -9.94 1.05
N ILE A 43 10.13 -9.08 1.85
CA ILE A 43 10.72 -7.80 2.23
C ILE A 43 11.80 -8.02 3.29
N ILE A 44 13.02 -7.60 2.99
CA ILE A 44 14.16 -7.72 3.93
C ILE A 44 14.47 -6.40 4.62
N TYR A 45 14.07 -5.28 4.04
CA TYR A 45 14.24 -3.97 4.67
C TYR A 45 13.13 -3.03 4.24
N ALA A 46 12.56 -2.32 5.19
CA ALA A 46 11.56 -1.28 4.93
C ALA A 46 12.01 0.01 5.61
N GLU A 47 12.13 1.07 4.80
CA GLU A 47 12.41 2.40 5.33
C GLU A 47 11.12 2.93 5.96
N THR A 48 11.16 3.30 7.24
CA THR A 48 10.00 3.90 7.86
C THR A 48 9.94 5.39 7.53
N PRO A 49 8.75 5.90 7.21
CA PRO A 49 8.60 7.32 6.91
C PRO A 49 8.77 8.17 8.18
N LEU A 50 9.23 9.40 8.00
CA LEU A 50 9.42 10.33 9.13
C LEU A 50 8.08 10.93 9.53
N VAL A 51 7.74 10.81 10.81
CA VAL A 51 6.57 11.47 11.39
C VAL A 51 6.75 12.98 11.26
N GLY A 52 5.69 13.66 10.83
CA GLY A 52 5.72 15.10 10.58
C GLY A 52 6.00 15.48 9.14
N ARG A 53 6.48 14.54 8.31
CA ARG A 53 6.73 14.79 6.90
C ARG A 53 5.43 14.91 6.12
N GLU A 54 5.38 15.87 5.20
CA GLU A 54 4.26 15.99 4.27
C GLU A 54 4.51 15.14 3.04
N ILE A 55 3.47 14.46 2.58
CA ILE A 55 3.52 13.62 1.39
C ILE A 55 2.46 14.09 0.39
N THR A 56 2.76 13.90 -0.89
CA THR A 56 1.87 14.29 -1.98
C THR A 56 1.53 13.08 -2.82
N PHE A 57 0.25 12.91 -3.13
CA PHE A 57 -0.24 11.82 -3.98
C PHE A 57 0.65 11.65 -5.21
N GLY A 58 1.04 10.41 -5.47
CA GLY A 58 1.83 10.06 -6.65
C GLY A 58 3.34 10.25 -6.50
N GLU A 59 3.81 10.85 -5.41
CA GLU A 59 5.24 11.03 -5.17
C GLU A 59 5.78 9.96 -4.23
N PRO A 60 7.01 9.48 -4.44
CA PRO A 60 7.62 8.49 -3.56
C PRO A 60 7.77 9.02 -2.14
N PHE A 61 7.52 8.19 -1.13
CA PHE A 61 7.68 8.60 0.27
C PHE A 61 8.46 7.60 1.12
N VAL A 62 8.56 6.33 0.72
CA VAL A 62 9.40 5.33 1.40
C VAL A 62 10.02 4.38 0.38
N SER A 63 11.05 3.65 0.81
CA SER A 63 11.69 2.62 0.02
C SER A 63 11.49 1.26 0.67
N LEU A 64 11.34 0.23 -0.16
CA LEU A 64 11.33 -1.16 0.30
C LEU A 64 12.40 -1.93 -0.47
N GLU A 65 13.00 -2.91 0.20
CA GLU A 65 13.99 -3.79 -0.41
C GLU A 65 13.64 -5.25 -0.15
N SER A 66 13.66 -6.05 -1.19
CA SER A 66 13.52 -7.50 -1.11
C SER A 66 14.73 -8.16 -1.77
N GLY A 67 14.77 -9.47 -1.76
CA GLY A 67 15.85 -10.20 -2.42
C GLY A 67 15.88 -10.04 -3.94
N LYS A 68 14.79 -9.60 -4.54
CA LYS A 68 14.67 -9.48 -6.01
C LYS A 68 14.24 -8.09 -6.49
N TRP A 69 14.02 -7.14 -5.57
CA TRP A 69 13.48 -5.84 -5.95
C TRP A 69 13.88 -4.77 -4.93
N VAL A 70 14.21 -3.61 -5.44
CA VAL A 70 14.39 -2.40 -4.64
C VAL A 70 13.53 -1.35 -5.30
N GLY A 71 12.61 -0.76 -4.55
CA GLY A 71 11.71 0.21 -5.12
C GLY A 71 11.16 1.17 -4.11
N ARG A 72 10.51 2.20 -4.63
CA ARG A 72 9.87 3.23 -3.84
C ARG A 72 8.37 3.09 -3.91
N ILE A 73 7.72 3.31 -2.77
CA ILE A 73 6.27 3.33 -2.68
C ILE A 73 5.80 4.76 -2.85
N LYS A 74 4.88 4.97 -3.78
CA LYS A 74 4.29 6.29 -4.02
C LYS A 74 3.15 6.52 -3.05
N ALA A 75 3.00 7.76 -2.61
CA ALA A 75 1.92 8.13 -1.71
C ALA A 75 0.56 7.96 -2.40
N ILE A 76 -0.37 7.31 -1.71
CA ILE A 76 -1.73 7.07 -2.20
C ILE A 76 -2.68 8.21 -1.81
N VAL A 77 -2.23 9.07 -0.89
CA VAL A 77 -2.99 10.24 -0.42
C VAL A 77 -2.02 11.41 -0.20
N THR A 78 -2.59 12.61 -0.09
CA THR A 78 -1.84 13.82 0.25
C THR A 78 -2.12 14.17 1.70
N GLY A 79 -1.10 14.46 2.46
CA GLY A 79 -1.25 14.85 3.85
C GLY A 79 0.05 14.78 4.63
N LYS A 80 -0.07 14.72 5.96
CA LYS A 80 1.06 14.72 6.87
C LYS A 80 1.14 13.40 7.62
N ILE A 81 2.31 12.80 7.63
CA ILE A 81 2.52 11.54 8.35
C ILE A 81 2.45 11.80 9.86
N ILE A 82 1.50 11.13 10.52
CA ILE A 82 1.31 11.27 11.97
C ILE A 82 1.78 10.03 12.74
N GLU A 83 1.92 8.90 12.05
CA GLU A 83 2.41 7.67 12.68
C GLU A 83 3.08 6.79 11.62
N ALA A 84 4.16 6.12 12.00
CA ALA A 84 4.87 5.17 11.16
C ALA A 84 4.93 3.82 11.87
N ASN A 85 4.88 2.73 11.10
CA ASN A 85 4.98 1.38 11.66
C ASN A 85 6.45 1.00 11.86
N GLU A 86 6.99 1.32 13.02
CA GLU A 86 8.40 1.11 13.34
C GLU A 86 8.81 -0.37 13.39
N GLU A 87 7.85 -1.27 13.59
CA GLU A 87 8.14 -2.71 13.60
C GLU A 87 8.71 -3.20 12.29
N LEU A 88 8.40 -2.52 11.19
CA LEU A 88 8.91 -2.88 9.86
C LEU A 88 10.43 -2.72 9.75
N GLU A 89 11.06 -1.95 10.63
CA GLU A 89 12.52 -1.79 10.62
C GLU A 89 13.25 -3.10 10.91
N TRP A 90 12.65 -3.96 11.73
CA TRP A 90 13.22 -5.28 12.05
C TRP A 90 12.39 -6.46 11.60
N GLU A 91 11.14 -6.24 11.21
CA GLU A 91 10.27 -7.30 10.69
C GLU A 91 9.60 -6.84 9.39
N GLY A 92 10.40 -6.63 8.34
CA GLY A 92 9.86 -6.25 7.04
C GLY A 92 8.89 -7.28 6.46
N THR A 93 9.03 -8.53 6.85
CA THR A 93 8.14 -9.62 6.40
C THR A 93 6.70 -9.48 6.88
N LEU A 94 6.41 -8.59 7.82
CA LEU A 94 5.02 -8.29 8.20
C LEU A 94 4.23 -7.79 6.99
N ILE A 95 4.87 -7.10 6.06
CA ILE A 95 4.23 -6.64 4.81
C ILE A 95 3.77 -7.85 4.00
N ASN A 96 4.57 -8.92 3.97
CA ASN A 96 4.22 -10.13 3.24
C ASN A 96 3.19 -10.98 3.97
N ASP A 97 3.35 -11.13 5.29
CA ASP A 97 2.54 -12.04 6.09
C ASP A 97 1.16 -11.48 6.41
N ASP A 98 1.06 -10.17 6.57
CA ASP A 98 -0.18 -9.52 7.00
C ASP A 98 -0.28 -8.11 6.43
N PRO A 99 -0.38 -7.97 5.09
CA PRO A 99 -0.27 -6.67 4.43
C PRO A 99 -1.34 -5.66 4.82
N TYR A 100 -2.51 -6.11 5.26
CA TYR A 100 -3.63 -5.22 5.55
C TYR A 100 -3.76 -4.83 7.02
N GLU A 101 -3.01 -5.45 7.92
CA GLU A 101 -3.04 -5.13 9.34
C GLU A 101 -1.65 -4.85 9.88
N GLU A 102 -0.90 -5.87 10.32
CA GLU A 102 0.42 -5.69 10.93
C GLU A 102 1.45 -5.08 9.97
N GLY A 103 1.26 -5.26 8.68
CA GLY A 103 2.16 -4.74 7.65
C GLY A 103 1.84 -3.33 7.14
N TRP A 104 1.03 -2.56 7.85
CA TRP A 104 0.73 -1.19 7.46
C TRP A 104 2.01 -0.33 7.44
N LEU A 105 2.05 0.68 6.57
CA LEU A 105 3.24 1.52 6.39
C LEU A 105 3.18 2.80 7.23
N ALA A 106 2.09 3.54 7.14
CA ALA A 106 1.99 4.83 7.80
C ALA A 106 0.54 5.23 8.03
N LYS A 107 0.32 6.14 8.98
CA LYS A 107 -0.95 6.84 9.13
C LYS A 107 -0.73 8.30 8.76
N VAL A 108 -1.67 8.85 8.03
CA VAL A 108 -1.58 10.18 7.43
C VAL A 108 -2.78 11.01 7.84
N GLU A 109 -2.53 12.23 8.32
CA GLU A 109 -3.58 13.22 8.49
C GLU A 109 -3.81 13.84 7.12
N LEU A 110 -5.02 13.67 6.59
CA LEU A 110 -5.34 14.09 5.23
C LEU A 110 -5.29 15.62 5.08
N GLY A 111 -4.57 16.08 4.06
CA GLY A 111 -4.52 17.48 3.68
C GLY A 111 -5.39 17.81 2.48
N ALA A 112 -5.93 16.78 1.83
CA ALA A 112 -6.83 16.90 0.69
C ALA A 112 -7.70 15.65 0.63
N GLU A 113 -8.85 15.73 -0.03
CA GLU A 113 -9.68 14.55 -0.22
C GLU A 113 -8.98 13.55 -1.15
N PRO A 114 -8.98 12.25 -0.80
CA PRO A 114 -8.43 11.22 -1.69
C PRO A 114 -9.15 11.22 -3.03
N GLU A 115 -8.41 11.15 -4.12
CA GLU A 115 -8.97 11.14 -5.47
C GLU A 115 -8.41 9.97 -6.29
N GLY A 116 -9.21 9.47 -7.22
CA GLY A 116 -8.77 8.46 -8.16
C GLY A 116 -8.60 7.07 -7.57
N LEU A 117 -9.09 6.85 -6.35
CA LEU A 117 -8.99 5.55 -5.69
C LEU A 117 -10.20 4.68 -6.04
N LEU A 118 -9.98 3.38 -6.05
CA LEU A 118 -10.99 2.39 -6.42
C LEU A 118 -11.41 1.56 -5.22
N LYS A 119 -12.67 1.15 -5.20
CA LYS A 119 -13.15 0.16 -4.22
C LYS A 119 -12.94 -1.24 -4.78
N ALA A 120 -12.86 -2.24 -3.91
CA ALA A 120 -12.66 -3.62 -4.32
C ALA A 120 -13.76 -4.10 -5.27
N ASN A 121 -15.01 -3.68 -5.05
CA ASN A 121 -16.15 -4.08 -5.89
C ASN A 121 -16.33 -3.23 -7.16
N ASP A 122 -15.43 -2.30 -7.40
CA ASP A 122 -15.45 -1.47 -8.60
C ASP A 122 -15.01 -2.32 -9.81
N PRO A 123 -15.79 -2.36 -10.92
CA PRO A 123 -15.39 -3.14 -12.08
C PRO A 123 -14.01 -2.76 -12.63
N GLU A 124 -13.65 -1.47 -12.55
CA GLU A 124 -12.33 -1.02 -12.98
C GLU A 124 -11.20 -1.64 -12.18
N PHE A 125 -11.44 -1.89 -10.90
CA PHE A 125 -10.41 -2.51 -10.05
C PHE A 125 -10.17 -3.96 -10.47
N ALA A 126 -11.23 -4.73 -10.69
CA ALA A 126 -11.12 -6.11 -11.15
C ALA A 126 -10.39 -6.19 -12.49
N GLU A 127 -10.72 -5.29 -13.42
CA GLU A 127 -10.05 -5.21 -14.73
C GLU A 127 -8.56 -4.88 -14.57
N PHE A 128 -8.25 -3.94 -13.70
CA PHE A 128 -6.86 -3.57 -13.42
C PHE A 128 -6.07 -4.75 -12.88
N ILE A 129 -6.59 -5.44 -11.88
CA ILE A 129 -5.89 -6.59 -11.29
C ILE A 129 -5.75 -7.72 -12.31
N ALA A 130 -6.78 -8.00 -13.11
CA ALA A 130 -6.69 -9.02 -14.17
C ALA A 130 -5.57 -8.69 -15.17
N SER A 131 -5.46 -7.43 -15.55
CA SER A 131 -4.41 -6.95 -16.46
C SER A 131 -3.02 -7.11 -15.85
N GLU A 132 -2.88 -6.78 -14.56
CA GLU A 132 -1.60 -6.91 -13.86
C GLU A 132 -1.20 -8.37 -13.67
N ARG A 133 -2.17 -9.24 -13.41
CA ARG A 133 -1.89 -10.67 -13.28
C ARG A 133 -1.38 -11.23 -14.61
N GLU A 134 -1.99 -10.84 -15.71
CA GLU A 134 -1.55 -11.25 -17.06
C GLU A 134 -0.14 -10.74 -17.34
N LYS A 135 0.10 -9.46 -17.03
CA LYS A 135 1.39 -8.81 -17.27
C LYS A 135 2.55 -9.50 -16.52
N TYR A 136 2.31 -9.96 -15.30
CA TYR A 136 3.34 -10.56 -14.45
C TYR A 136 3.27 -12.09 -14.38
N GLY A 137 2.36 -12.72 -15.10
CA GLY A 137 2.24 -14.16 -15.11
C GLY A 137 1.70 -14.74 -13.80
N LYS A 138 0.86 -13.99 -13.15
CA LYS A 138 0.26 -14.36 -11.85
C LYS A 138 -1.22 -14.78 -12.05
#